data_4f4edc81282cfcd3cb98734b52ff858f
#
_entry.id   4f4edc81282cfcd3cb98734b52ff858f
#
_cell.length_a   1.000
_cell.length_b   1.000
_cell.length_c   1.000
_cell.angle_alpha   90.00
_cell.angle_beta   90.00
_cell.angle_gamma   90.00
#
_symmetry.space_group_name_H-M   'P 1'
#
loop_
_entity.id
_entity.type
_entity.pdbx_description
1 polymer ?
#
loop_
_entity_poly.entity_id
_entity_poly.type
_entity_poly.pdbx_seq_one_letter_code
_entity_poly.pdbx_strand_id
1 'polypeptide(L)'
;MSDIEHKAVRHVLAADIGGTNSRFAHFTVDEDGGLTLVSHIWLKTAAADSFANLLQNLRLSGFPFDPQNADIVGIANAGPVTQGVRSKAPFIPWEIDVSNAKRDYGFQRCILINDFVAQAFSCISPIGRSAEEILAGYPEPQSAIAVIGAGTGLGKAILYPDSHGHYSVAPSEGAHACFPFVGEHEFAFQRFLISAGQTHYATYNHVVSGSGLSAIHEFLTGKHLEPAQVAEQFPRHPGTLSWAARFYGRASRDFALDALSLGGLYLAGGLAARNPEIVLHESFRNEFLDSDTMSHVLARLPVFLIRDQNSGLWGAARKAAQALADVLS
;
A
#
# COMPACT_ATOMS: atom_id res chain seq x y z
N MET A 1 -6.48 9.32 48.67
CA MET A 1 -5.55 8.57 47.79
C MET A 1 -6.42 8.11 46.65
N SER A 2 -6.32 8.78 45.53
CA SER A 2 -7.07 8.44 44.30
C SER A 2 -6.42 7.21 43.68
N ASP A 3 -7.16 6.14 43.59
CA ASP A 3 -6.80 4.97 42.78
C ASP A 3 -6.59 5.45 41.34
N ILE A 4 -5.35 5.53 40.92
CA ILE A 4 -5.01 5.63 39.50
C ILE A 4 -5.32 4.23 38.96
N GLU A 5 -6.53 4.05 38.40
CA GLU A 5 -6.82 2.89 37.56
C GLU A 5 -5.79 2.90 36.44
N HIS A 6 -4.81 2.02 36.53
CA HIS A 6 -3.95 1.68 35.38
C HIS A 6 -4.86 1.01 34.34
N LYS A 7 -5.42 1.82 33.46
CA LYS A 7 -6.12 1.28 32.28
C LYS A 7 -5.13 0.42 31.48
N ALA A 8 -5.55 -0.79 31.19
CA ALA A 8 -4.66 -1.79 30.61
C ALA A 8 -4.26 -1.40 29.18
N VAL A 9 -2.94 -1.34 28.94
CA VAL A 9 -2.38 -1.22 27.61
C VAL A 9 -2.90 -2.35 26.74
N ARG A 10 -3.43 -2.05 25.55
CA ARG A 10 -3.93 -3.04 24.61
C ARG A 10 -2.82 -3.50 23.65
N HIS A 11 -2.86 -4.78 23.33
CA HIS A 11 -1.88 -5.42 22.47
C HIS A 11 -2.49 -5.76 21.11
N VAL A 12 -1.85 -5.32 20.04
CA VAL A 12 -2.23 -5.63 18.65
C VAL A 12 -1.11 -6.43 18.00
N LEU A 13 -1.45 -7.58 17.43
CA LEU A 13 -0.59 -8.25 16.47
C LEU A 13 -1.02 -7.80 15.07
N ALA A 14 -0.12 -7.20 14.32
CA ALA A 14 -0.32 -6.90 12.90
C ALA A 14 0.44 -7.90 12.04
N ALA A 15 -0.17 -8.34 10.95
CA ALA A 15 0.44 -9.17 9.91
C ALA A 15 0.23 -8.52 8.54
N ASP A 16 1.26 -8.55 7.70
CA ASP A 16 1.23 -8.14 6.28
C ASP A 16 1.75 -9.30 5.44
N ILE A 17 0.84 -10.01 4.78
CA ILE A 17 1.12 -11.28 4.09
C ILE A 17 1.25 -11.02 2.60
N GLY A 18 2.48 -11.01 2.12
CA GLY A 18 2.81 -10.88 0.71
C GLY A 18 3.32 -12.19 0.10
N GLY A 19 3.38 -12.25 -1.23
CA GLY A 19 3.82 -13.46 -1.95
C GLY A 19 5.25 -13.92 -1.61
N THR A 20 6.16 -13.00 -1.36
CA THR A 20 7.57 -13.31 -1.06
C THR A 20 7.87 -13.33 0.44
N ASN A 21 7.39 -12.32 1.16
CA ASN A 21 7.63 -12.16 2.59
C ASN A 21 6.31 -11.93 3.31
N SER A 22 6.21 -12.54 4.49
CA SER A 22 5.18 -12.29 5.48
C SER A 22 5.81 -11.53 6.65
N ARG A 23 5.22 -10.42 7.02
CA ARG A 23 5.71 -9.53 8.08
C ARG A 23 4.78 -9.60 9.26
N PHE A 24 5.33 -9.59 10.46
CA PHE A 24 4.57 -9.54 11.70
C PHE A 24 5.12 -8.45 12.61
N ALA A 25 4.24 -7.79 13.34
CA ALA A 25 4.64 -6.79 14.32
C ALA A 25 3.69 -6.78 15.52
N HIS A 26 4.28 -6.60 16.69
CA HIS A 26 3.56 -6.35 17.93
C HIS A 26 3.51 -4.83 18.17
N PHE A 27 2.31 -4.33 18.36
CA PHE A 27 2.05 -2.94 18.74
C PHE A 27 1.33 -2.89 20.09
N THR A 28 1.57 -1.80 20.80
CA THR A 28 0.71 -1.38 21.91
C THR A 28 -0.17 -0.22 21.48
N VAL A 29 -1.37 -0.16 22.06
CA VAL A 29 -2.34 0.92 21.84
C VAL A 29 -2.59 1.59 23.19
N ASP A 30 -2.38 2.90 23.24
CA ASP A 30 -2.70 3.72 24.40
C ASP A 30 -4.18 4.10 24.46
N GLU A 31 -4.58 4.84 25.50
CA GLU A 31 -5.96 5.24 25.73
C GLU A 31 -6.53 6.15 24.63
N ASP A 32 -5.67 6.94 24.00
CA ASP A 32 -6.03 7.86 22.91
C ASP A 32 -6.00 7.16 21.53
N GLY A 33 -5.76 5.85 21.51
CA GLY A 33 -5.65 5.06 20.27
C GLY A 33 -4.31 5.26 19.55
N GLY A 34 -3.31 5.81 20.22
CA GLY A 34 -1.94 5.94 19.72
C GLY A 34 -1.26 4.58 19.61
N LEU A 35 -0.56 4.36 18.50
CA LEU A 35 0.14 3.12 18.21
C LEU A 35 1.63 3.27 18.50
N THR A 36 2.19 2.32 19.24
CA THR A 36 3.64 2.17 19.44
C THR A 36 4.10 0.81 18.95
N LEU A 37 5.05 0.77 18.01
CA LEU A 37 5.69 -0.45 17.53
C LEU A 37 6.66 -0.97 18.61
N VAL A 38 6.43 -2.20 19.08
CA VAL A 38 7.27 -2.85 20.10
C VAL A 38 8.33 -3.76 19.47
N SER A 39 7.91 -4.60 18.51
CA SER A 39 8.80 -5.54 17.81
C SER A 39 8.22 -5.92 16.45
N HIS A 40 9.09 -6.33 15.54
CA HIS A 40 8.66 -6.85 14.24
C HIS A 40 9.63 -7.91 13.72
N ILE A 41 9.15 -8.75 12.80
CA ILE A 41 9.91 -9.78 12.12
C ILE A 41 9.39 -10.00 10.70
N TRP A 42 10.30 -10.45 9.84
CA TRP A 42 9.99 -10.85 8.46
C TRP A 42 10.28 -12.33 8.29
N LEU A 43 9.32 -13.07 7.74
CA LEU A 43 9.44 -14.50 7.42
C LEU A 43 9.28 -14.68 5.91
N LYS A 44 9.85 -15.75 5.37
CA LYS A 44 9.61 -16.13 3.98
C LYS A 44 8.24 -16.80 3.84
N THR A 45 7.34 -16.25 3.02
CA THR A 45 6.00 -16.81 2.80
C THR A 45 6.06 -18.22 2.25
N ALA A 46 7.00 -18.50 1.34
CA ALA A 46 7.20 -19.82 0.76
C ALA A 46 7.69 -20.90 1.75
N ALA A 47 8.10 -20.51 2.97
CA ALA A 47 8.46 -21.44 4.03
C ALA A 47 7.24 -22.02 4.78
N ALA A 48 6.03 -21.64 4.39
CA ALA A 48 4.79 -22.12 4.97
C ALA A 48 3.85 -22.70 3.90
N ASP A 49 3.18 -23.79 4.24
CA ASP A 49 2.17 -24.47 3.41
C ASP A 49 0.73 -24.06 3.75
N SER A 50 0.57 -23.33 4.84
CA SER A 50 -0.71 -22.84 5.35
C SER A 50 -0.52 -21.62 6.24
N PHE A 51 -1.58 -20.87 6.51
CA PHE A 51 -1.53 -19.77 7.47
C PHE A 51 -1.24 -20.27 8.89
N ALA A 52 -1.79 -21.43 9.27
CA ALA A 52 -1.48 -22.07 10.56
C ALA A 52 0.02 -22.41 10.71
N ASN A 53 0.63 -22.95 9.65
CA ASN A 53 2.05 -23.26 9.62
C ASN A 53 2.91 -21.97 9.65
N LEU A 54 2.47 -20.91 8.98
CA LEU A 54 3.14 -19.59 9.06
C LEU A 54 3.14 -19.05 10.50
N LEU A 55 2.02 -19.18 11.23
CA LEU A 55 1.95 -18.80 12.66
C LEU A 55 2.82 -19.70 13.55
N GLN A 56 2.95 -20.97 13.23
CA GLN A 56 3.89 -21.86 13.90
C GLN A 56 5.33 -21.42 13.66
N ASN A 57 5.69 -21.09 12.42
CA ASN A 57 7.01 -20.55 12.08
C ASN A 57 7.30 -19.25 12.84
N LEU A 58 6.28 -18.37 13.00
CA LEU A 58 6.39 -17.15 13.80
C LEU A 58 6.75 -17.47 15.27
N ARG A 59 6.08 -18.43 15.90
CA ARG A 59 6.38 -18.83 17.28
C ARG A 59 7.79 -19.41 17.42
N LEU A 60 8.25 -20.17 16.42
CA LEU A 60 9.58 -20.79 16.41
C LEU A 60 10.70 -19.80 16.05
N SER A 61 10.38 -18.64 15.50
CA SER A 61 11.36 -17.65 15.05
C SER A 61 12.04 -16.86 16.17
N GLY A 62 11.60 -17.00 17.42
CA GLY A 62 12.05 -16.18 18.55
C GLY A 62 11.36 -14.79 18.60
N PHE A 63 10.27 -14.59 17.85
CA PHE A 63 9.47 -13.36 17.96
C PHE A 63 8.97 -13.18 19.40
N PRO A 64 9.22 -12.02 20.05
CA PRO A 64 9.07 -11.86 21.50
C PRO A 64 7.61 -11.70 21.97
N PHE A 65 6.62 -11.96 21.12
CA PHE A 65 5.22 -11.82 21.44
C PHE A 65 4.42 -13.04 20.93
N ASP A 66 3.68 -13.69 21.84
CA ASP A 66 2.79 -14.79 21.43
C ASP A 66 1.51 -14.20 20.78
N PRO A 67 1.19 -14.59 19.54
CA PRO A 67 -0.03 -14.15 18.84
C PRO A 67 -1.33 -14.34 19.62
N GLN A 68 -1.40 -15.31 20.52
CA GLN A 68 -2.59 -15.60 21.34
C GLN A 68 -2.82 -14.55 22.45
N ASN A 69 -1.79 -13.79 22.81
CA ASN A 69 -1.88 -12.73 23.82
C ASN A 69 -2.35 -11.38 23.22
N ALA A 70 -2.62 -11.32 21.91
CA ALA A 70 -3.15 -10.11 21.29
C ALA A 70 -4.64 -9.91 21.65
N ASP A 71 -5.00 -8.70 22.03
CA ASP A 71 -6.42 -8.30 22.19
C ASP A 71 -7.16 -8.36 20.85
N ILE A 72 -6.43 -8.07 19.76
CA ILE A 72 -6.89 -8.19 18.38
C ILE A 72 -5.72 -8.47 17.43
N VAL A 73 -5.99 -9.25 16.39
CA VAL A 73 -5.06 -9.51 15.28
C VAL A 73 -5.57 -8.81 14.02
N GLY A 74 -4.74 -7.95 13.43
CA GLY A 74 -5.00 -7.31 12.13
C GLY A 74 -4.16 -7.96 11.04
N ILE A 75 -4.79 -8.55 10.03
CA ILE A 75 -4.12 -9.23 8.93
C ILE A 75 -4.39 -8.48 7.63
N ALA A 76 -3.33 -8.00 6.98
CA ALA A 76 -3.34 -7.54 5.60
C ALA A 76 -2.88 -8.67 4.67
N ASN A 77 -3.57 -8.88 3.55
CA ASN A 77 -3.20 -9.89 2.56
C ASN A 77 -3.25 -9.30 1.14
N ALA A 78 -2.26 -9.64 0.32
CA ALA A 78 -2.11 -9.16 -1.05
C ALA A 78 -3.12 -9.84 -2.03
N GLY A 79 -4.40 -9.80 -1.70
CA GLY A 79 -5.48 -10.38 -2.49
C GLY A 79 -6.86 -9.88 -2.08
N PRO A 80 -7.88 -10.19 -2.86
CA PRO A 80 -9.26 -9.82 -2.53
C PRO A 80 -9.69 -10.47 -1.22
N VAL A 81 -10.46 -9.75 -0.41
CA VAL A 81 -11.05 -10.24 0.83
C VAL A 81 -12.54 -10.46 0.63
N THR A 82 -12.98 -11.70 0.87
CA THR A 82 -14.38 -12.09 0.74
C THR A 82 -15.04 -12.13 2.12
N GLN A 83 -16.16 -11.42 2.26
CA GLN A 83 -16.96 -11.34 3.50
C GLN A 83 -16.17 -10.93 4.77
N GLY A 84 -15.00 -10.28 4.59
CA GLY A 84 -14.13 -9.88 5.70
C GLY A 84 -13.38 -11.03 6.40
N VAL A 85 -13.53 -12.29 5.93
CA VAL A 85 -13.02 -13.47 6.64
C VAL A 85 -12.14 -14.40 5.80
N ARG A 86 -12.14 -14.26 4.47
CA ARG A 86 -11.34 -15.11 3.56
C ARG A 86 -10.55 -14.30 2.58
N SER A 87 -9.32 -14.71 2.32
CA SER A 87 -8.50 -14.10 1.28
C SER A 87 -7.51 -15.11 0.71
N LYS A 88 -7.41 -15.14 -0.62
CA LYS A 88 -6.43 -15.93 -1.35
C LYS A 88 -5.64 -15.00 -2.26
N ALA A 89 -4.37 -14.80 -1.93
CA ALA A 89 -3.47 -14.01 -2.76
C ALA A 89 -3.05 -14.79 -4.01
N PRO A 90 -2.87 -14.13 -5.19
CA PRO A 90 -2.56 -14.82 -6.45
C PRO A 90 -1.28 -15.66 -6.41
N PHE A 91 -0.29 -15.24 -5.61
CA PHE A 91 1.04 -15.86 -5.56
C PHE A 91 1.28 -16.69 -4.28
N ILE A 92 0.22 -16.95 -3.50
CA ILE A 92 0.28 -17.77 -2.28
C ILE A 92 -0.58 -19.01 -2.52
N PRO A 93 -0.03 -20.25 -2.38
CA PRO A 93 -0.77 -21.46 -2.73
C PRO A 93 -1.89 -21.80 -1.75
N TRP A 94 -1.91 -21.18 -0.58
CA TRP A 94 -2.90 -21.40 0.47
C TRP A 94 -3.78 -20.17 0.70
N GLU A 95 -4.92 -20.38 1.34
CA GLU A 95 -5.91 -19.35 1.70
C GLU A 95 -5.78 -18.96 3.17
N ILE A 96 -6.10 -17.72 3.50
CA ILE A 96 -6.33 -17.26 4.87
C ILE A 96 -7.85 -17.30 5.11
N ASP A 97 -8.29 -18.11 6.06
CA ASP A 97 -9.68 -18.17 6.53
C ASP A 97 -9.70 -17.88 8.02
N VAL A 98 -10.28 -16.75 8.42
CA VAL A 98 -10.40 -16.31 9.82
C VAL A 98 -11.84 -16.42 10.34
N SER A 99 -12.73 -17.11 9.64
CA SER A 99 -14.13 -17.29 10.05
C SER A 99 -14.27 -17.98 11.43
N ASN A 100 -13.28 -18.78 11.82
CA ASN A 100 -13.20 -19.43 13.13
C ASN A 100 -11.86 -19.14 13.81
N ALA A 101 -11.36 -17.91 13.73
CA ALA A 101 -10.01 -17.53 14.17
C ALA A 101 -9.70 -17.91 15.63
N LYS A 102 -10.69 -17.87 16.53
CA LYS A 102 -10.52 -18.29 17.91
C LYS A 102 -10.24 -19.78 18.04
N ARG A 103 -10.98 -20.62 17.33
CA ARG A 103 -10.82 -22.07 17.36
C ARG A 103 -9.53 -22.49 16.65
N ASP A 104 -9.27 -21.90 15.48
CA ASP A 104 -8.23 -22.41 14.57
C ASP A 104 -6.85 -21.83 14.89
N TYR A 105 -6.78 -20.61 15.42
CA TYR A 105 -5.52 -19.89 15.69
C TYR A 105 -5.37 -19.40 17.13
N GLY A 106 -6.43 -19.44 17.94
CA GLY A 106 -6.47 -18.93 19.31
C GLY A 106 -6.64 -17.41 19.41
N PHE A 107 -6.99 -16.73 18.31
CA PHE A 107 -7.17 -15.28 18.30
C PHE A 107 -8.50 -14.90 18.94
N GLN A 108 -8.48 -14.03 19.95
CA GLN A 108 -9.72 -13.55 20.58
C GLN A 108 -10.57 -12.73 19.62
N ARG A 109 -9.91 -11.85 18.86
CA ARG A 109 -10.50 -11.05 17.79
C ARG A 109 -9.55 -11.03 16.61
N CYS A 110 -10.10 -11.00 15.39
CA CYS A 110 -9.31 -10.94 14.17
C CYS A 110 -10.04 -10.14 13.11
N ILE A 111 -9.30 -9.32 12.38
CA ILE A 111 -9.75 -8.65 11.17
C ILE A 111 -8.84 -9.05 10.01
N LEU A 112 -9.44 -9.25 8.85
CA LEU A 112 -8.74 -9.53 7.61
C LEU A 112 -9.07 -8.45 6.60
N ILE A 113 -8.05 -7.79 6.05
CA ILE A 113 -8.18 -6.70 5.10
C ILE A 113 -7.26 -6.93 3.89
N ASN A 114 -7.57 -6.29 2.78
CA ASN A 114 -6.67 -6.25 1.64
C ASN A 114 -5.42 -5.40 1.96
N ASP A 115 -4.30 -5.69 1.31
CA ASP A 115 -3.01 -4.99 1.52
C ASP A 115 -3.11 -3.47 1.23
N PHE A 116 -3.85 -3.05 0.18
CA PHE A 116 -4.06 -1.62 -0.09
C PHE A 116 -5.04 -0.94 0.87
N VAL A 117 -5.96 -1.68 1.48
CA VAL A 117 -6.73 -1.18 2.62
C VAL A 117 -5.79 -0.89 3.81
N ALA A 118 -4.81 -1.77 4.07
CA ALA A 118 -3.79 -1.51 5.08
C ALA A 118 -2.91 -0.32 4.69
N GLN A 119 -2.45 -0.22 3.43
CA GLN A 119 -1.70 0.95 2.97
C GLN A 119 -2.48 2.26 3.21
N ALA A 120 -3.78 2.27 2.96
CA ALA A 120 -4.62 3.42 3.23
C ALA A 120 -4.64 3.78 4.73
N PHE A 121 -4.88 2.83 5.63
CA PHE A 121 -4.82 3.08 7.07
C PHE A 121 -3.44 3.53 7.56
N SER A 122 -2.36 3.18 6.85
CA SER A 122 -1.03 3.65 7.19
C SER A 122 -0.87 5.17 7.03
N CYS A 123 -1.61 5.79 6.10
CA CYS A 123 -1.56 7.24 5.86
C CYS A 123 -1.97 8.06 7.10
N ILE A 124 -2.84 7.51 7.95
CA ILE A 124 -3.30 8.15 9.20
C ILE A 124 -2.59 7.62 10.46
N SER A 125 -1.55 6.82 10.30
CA SER A 125 -0.67 6.31 11.37
C SER A 125 0.54 7.23 11.56
N PRO A 126 1.40 6.98 12.57
CA PRO A 126 2.64 7.75 12.75
C PRO A 126 3.52 7.84 11.50
N ILE A 127 3.63 6.76 10.72
CA ILE A 127 4.46 6.78 9.50
C ILE A 127 3.86 7.61 8.37
N GLY A 128 2.55 7.70 8.27
CA GLY A 128 1.89 8.59 7.31
C GLY A 128 2.13 10.05 7.65
N ARG A 129 2.13 10.40 8.94
CA ARG A 129 2.44 11.77 9.42
C ARG A 129 3.91 12.16 9.21
N SER A 130 4.81 11.19 9.14
CA SER A 130 6.24 11.40 8.87
C SER A 130 6.63 11.12 7.41
N ALA A 131 5.65 10.94 6.52
CA ALA A 131 5.90 10.73 5.10
C ALA A 131 6.60 11.94 4.47
N GLU A 132 7.48 11.68 3.51
CA GLU A 132 8.24 12.73 2.80
C GLU A 132 7.30 13.50 1.87
N GLU A 133 7.26 14.83 2.01
CA GLU A 133 6.49 15.68 1.11
C GLU A 133 7.19 15.80 -0.24
N ILE A 134 6.54 15.30 -1.31
CA ILE A 134 7.04 15.32 -2.69
C ILE A 134 6.55 16.58 -3.41
N LEU A 135 5.29 16.91 -3.25
CA LEU A 135 4.71 18.16 -3.75
C LEU A 135 4.00 18.85 -2.58
N ALA A 136 4.39 20.10 -2.37
CA ALA A 136 3.77 20.94 -1.35
C ALA A 136 2.31 21.25 -1.67
N GLY A 137 1.47 21.28 -0.63
CA GLY A 137 0.07 21.59 -0.76
C GLY A 137 -0.58 21.89 0.59
N TYR A 138 -1.89 22.04 0.56
CA TYR A 138 -2.69 22.37 1.74
C TYR A 138 -3.80 21.33 1.90
N PRO A 139 -3.60 20.28 2.73
CA PRO A 139 -4.62 19.26 2.91
C PRO A 139 -5.87 19.85 3.53
N GLU A 140 -7.03 19.55 2.95
CA GLU A 140 -8.31 19.97 3.53
C GLU A 140 -8.70 18.98 4.63
N PRO A 141 -8.94 19.47 5.87
CA PRO A 141 -9.41 18.63 6.96
C PRO A 141 -10.74 17.93 6.59
N GLN A 142 -10.94 16.72 7.08
CA GLN A 142 -12.17 15.94 6.85
C GLN A 142 -12.45 15.63 5.37
N SER A 143 -11.42 15.65 4.54
CA SER A 143 -11.51 15.29 3.11
C SER A 143 -10.92 13.90 2.84
N ALA A 144 -11.27 13.33 1.68
CA ALA A 144 -10.73 12.05 1.25
C ALA A 144 -9.20 12.10 1.11
N ILE A 145 -8.56 11.01 1.49
CA ILE A 145 -7.12 10.75 1.28
C ILE A 145 -7.00 9.60 0.30
N ALA A 146 -6.21 9.75 -0.75
CA ALA A 146 -5.92 8.67 -1.68
C ALA A 146 -4.53 8.05 -1.42
N VAL A 147 -4.40 6.75 -1.62
CA VAL A 147 -3.11 6.05 -1.66
C VAL A 147 -3.00 5.26 -2.95
N ILE A 148 -1.89 5.46 -3.65
CA ILE A 148 -1.51 4.72 -4.84
C ILE A 148 -0.11 4.17 -4.64
N GLY A 149 0.14 2.91 -5.03
CA GLY A 149 1.44 2.33 -4.79
C GLY A 149 1.82 1.28 -5.80
N ALA A 150 3.02 1.44 -6.36
CA ALA A 150 3.61 0.52 -7.30
C ALA A 150 4.60 -0.43 -6.60
N GLY A 151 4.44 -1.71 -6.89
CA GLY A 151 5.32 -2.79 -6.48
C GLY A 151 5.44 -3.81 -7.61
N THR A 152 5.15 -5.08 -7.35
CA THR A 152 4.95 -6.10 -8.40
C THR A 152 3.79 -5.71 -9.31
N GLY A 153 2.71 -5.17 -8.72
CA GLY A 153 1.60 -4.52 -9.39
C GLY A 153 1.38 -3.11 -8.90
N LEU A 154 0.30 -2.48 -9.37
CA LEU A 154 -0.19 -1.19 -8.92
C LEU A 154 -1.46 -1.39 -8.08
N GLY A 155 -1.50 -0.83 -6.90
CA GLY A 155 -2.70 -0.82 -6.07
C GLY A 155 -3.18 0.58 -5.77
N LYS A 156 -4.45 0.69 -5.42
CA LYS A 156 -5.15 1.95 -5.15
C LYS A 156 -6.15 1.75 -4.02
N ALA A 157 -6.28 2.73 -3.12
CA ALA A 157 -7.35 2.78 -2.13
C ALA A 157 -7.64 4.22 -1.71
N ILE A 158 -8.85 4.46 -1.20
CA ILE A 158 -9.28 5.79 -0.76
C ILE A 158 -9.79 5.69 0.68
N LEU A 159 -9.31 6.60 1.54
CA LEU A 159 -9.86 6.79 2.88
C LEU A 159 -10.88 7.92 2.88
N TYR A 160 -12.01 7.64 3.50
CA TYR A 160 -13.06 8.62 3.78
C TYR A 160 -13.20 8.80 5.28
N PRO A 161 -13.00 10.00 5.84
CA PRO A 161 -13.31 10.28 7.24
C PRO A 161 -14.81 10.30 7.45
N ASP A 162 -15.27 9.81 8.60
CA ASP A 162 -16.66 9.94 9.04
C ASP A 162 -16.83 11.10 10.04
N SER A 163 -18.07 11.39 10.41
CA SER A 163 -18.40 12.46 11.36
C SER A 163 -17.90 12.22 12.80
N HIS A 164 -17.43 11.01 13.12
CA HIS A 164 -16.94 10.61 14.43
C HIS A 164 -15.41 10.58 14.52
N GLY A 165 -14.71 10.98 13.43
CA GLY A 165 -13.26 10.94 13.36
C GLY A 165 -12.68 9.55 13.04
N HIS A 166 -13.55 8.58 12.71
CA HIS A 166 -13.12 7.30 12.18
C HIS A 166 -12.92 7.38 10.66
N TYR A 167 -12.26 6.38 10.11
CA TYR A 167 -12.01 6.29 8.68
C TYR A 167 -12.54 4.99 8.11
N SER A 168 -13.22 5.11 6.97
CA SER A 168 -13.59 3.98 6.12
C SER A 168 -12.71 3.96 4.89
N VAL A 169 -12.38 2.77 4.39
CA VAL A 169 -11.56 2.61 3.19
C VAL A 169 -12.36 1.93 2.09
N ALA A 170 -12.34 2.56 0.92
CA ALA A 170 -12.79 1.95 -0.33
C ALA A 170 -11.58 1.40 -1.09
N PRO A 171 -11.43 0.06 -1.23
CA PRO A 171 -10.43 -0.53 -2.11
C PRO A 171 -10.80 -0.25 -3.58
N SER A 172 -9.79 -0.22 -4.46
CA SER A 172 -10.00 0.02 -5.88
C SER A 172 -9.14 -0.90 -6.73
N GLU A 173 -9.78 -1.58 -7.68
CA GLU A 173 -9.13 -2.34 -8.76
C GLU A 173 -8.90 -1.48 -10.01
N GLY A 174 -8.97 -0.16 -9.89
CA GLY A 174 -8.76 0.79 -10.98
C GLY A 174 -7.37 0.73 -11.62
N ALA A 175 -6.43 0.01 -11.04
CA ALA A 175 -5.15 -0.30 -11.67
C ALA A 175 -5.30 -1.19 -12.93
N HIS A 176 -6.39 -1.92 -13.06
CA HIS A 176 -6.73 -2.75 -14.21
C HIS A 176 -7.52 -2.02 -15.30
N ALA A 177 -7.84 -0.73 -15.12
CA ALA A 177 -8.41 0.11 -16.16
C ALA A 177 -7.35 0.45 -17.23
N CYS A 178 -7.82 0.86 -18.43
CA CYS A 178 -6.96 1.29 -19.52
C CYS A 178 -6.10 2.49 -19.12
N PHE A 179 -4.81 2.44 -19.45
CA PHE A 179 -3.91 3.58 -19.28
C PHE A 179 -4.09 4.58 -20.43
N PRO A 180 -4.22 5.89 -20.15
CA PRO A 180 -4.39 6.92 -21.18
C PRO A 180 -3.03 7.30 -21.78
N PHE A 181 -2.73 6.80 -22.96
CA PHE A 181 -1.53 7.17 -23.71
C PHE A 181 -1.76 8.45 -24.52
N VAL A 182 -0.72 9.25 -24.70
CA VAL A 182 -0.78 10.55 -25.41
C VAL A 182 0.37 10.66 -26.41
N GLY A 183 0.03 10.91 -27.67
CA GLY A 183 1.00 11.15 -28.75
C GLY A 183 1.65 9.86 -29.30
N GLU A 184 2.26 10.01 -30.47
CA GLU A 184 2.72 8.88 -31.30
C GLU A 184 3.74 7.96 -30.61
N HIS A 185 4.65 8.53 -29.80
CA HIS A 185 5.64 7.74 -29.07
C HIS A 185 5.02 6.84 -28.01
N GLU A 186 4.04 7.36 -27.26
CA GLU A 186 3.34 6.56 -26.25
C GLU A 186 2.40 5.54 -26.91
N PHE A 187 1.77 5.87 -28.04
CA PHE A 187 0.99 4.89 -28.81
C PHE A 187 1.88 3.77 -29.37
N ALA A 188 3.14 4.05 -29.72
CA ALA A 188 4.08 3.00 -30.09
C ALA A 188 4.42 2.09 -28.89
N PHE A 189 4.61 2.65 -27.71
CA PHE A 189 4.79 1.89 -26.47
C PHE A 189 3.55 1.08 -26.10
N GLN A 190 2.36 1.64 -26.24
CA GLN A 190 1.10 0.90 -26.06
C GLN A 190 1.05 -0.36 -26.94
N ARG A 191 1.37 -0.21 -28.24
CA ARG A 191 1.42 -1.35 -29.18
C ARG A 191 2.47 -2.37 -28.77
N PHE A 192 3.64 -1.93 -28.28
CA PHE A 192 4.67 -2.80 -27.73
C PHE A 192 4.15 -3.61 -26.54
N LEU A 193 3.52 -2.98 -25.56
CA LEU A 193 2.94 -3.66 -24.39
C LEU A 193 1.88 -4.69 -24.77
N ILE A 194 0.99 -4.36 -25.69
CA ILE A 194 -0.08 -5.25 -26.15
C ILE A 194 0.51 -6.47 -26.84
N SER A 195 1.51 -6.28 -27.71
CA SER A 195 2.16 -7.37 -28.43
C SER A 195 2.98 -8.27 -27.51
N ALA A 196 3.75 -7.70 -26.59
CA ALA A 196 4.58 -8.45 -25.65
C ALA A 196 3.75 -9.21 -24.60
N GLY A 197 2.70 -8.57 -24.07
CA GLY A 197 1.86 -9.13 -23.02
C GLY A 197 0.73 -10.03 -23.52
N GLN A 198 0.54 -10.17 -24.85
CA GLN A 198 -0.61 -10.89 -25.45
C GLN A 198 -1.97 -10.46 -24.84
N THR A 199 -2.10 -9.17 -24.59
CA THR A 199 -3.28 -8.56 -23.97
C THR A 199 -4.07 -7.73 -24.99
N HIS A 200 -5.36 -7.50 -24.74
CA HIS A 200 -6.20 -6.68 -25.62
C HIS A 200 -6.00 -5.18 -25.41
N TYR A 201 -5.53 -4.77 -24.22
CA TYR A 201 -5.28 -3.36 -23.88
C TYR A 201 -4.23 -3.25 -22.77
N ALA A 202 -3.51 -2.13 -22.76
CA ALA A 202 -2.55 -1.85 -21.69
C ALA A 202 -3.24 -1.11 -20.53
N THR A 203 -3.00 -1.58 -19.32
CA THR A 203 -3.59 -1.05 -18.09
C THR A 203 -2.60 -0.20 -17.30
N TYR A 204 -3.08 0.56 -16.31
CA TYR A 204 -2.18 1.23 -15.36
C TYR A 204 -1.18 0.25 -14.73
N ASN A 205 -1.63 -0.97 -14.40
CA ASN A 205 -0.76 -2.01 -13.84
C ASN A 205 0.35 -2.45 -14.80
N HIS A 206 0.11 -2.50 -16.10
CA HIS A 206 1.14 -2.80 -17.10
C HIS A 206 2.18 -1.70 -17.27
N VAL A 207 1.84 -0.46 -16.91
CA VAL A 207 2.69 0.72 -17.12
C VAL A 207 3.38 1.17 -15.85
N VAL A 208 2.65 1.23 -14.72
CA VAL A 208 3.15 1.74 -13.44
C VAL A 208 3.30 0.59 -12.45
N SER A 209 4.31 -0.21 -12.66
CA SER A 209 4.69 -1.35 -11.82
C SER A 209 6.16 -1.71 -12.05
N GLY A 210 6.68 -2.69 -11.33
CA GLY A 210 8.02 -3.23 -11.60
C GLY A 210 8.16 -3.73 -13.02
N SER A 211 7.22 -4.56 -13.49
CA SER A 211 7.22 -5.05 -14.89
C SER A 211 7.04 -3.91 -15.91
N GLY A 212 6.26 -2.89 -15.57
CA GLY A 212 6.12 -1.68 -16.40
C GLY A 212 7.44 -0.93 -16.56
N LEU A 213 8.21 -0.80 -15.47
CA LEU A 213 9.55 -0.20 -15.53
C LEU A 213 10.49 -0.97 -16.45
N SER A 214 10.49 -2.31 -16.36
CA SER A 214 11.24 -3.18 -17.29
C SER A 214 10.79 -2.99 -18.74
N ALA A 215 9.50 -2.95 -18.99
CA ALA A 215 8.92 -2.75 -20.32
C ALA A 215 9.28 -1.38 -20.93
N ILE A 216 9.23 -0.30 -20.12
CA ILE A 216 9.68 1.04 -20.55
C ILE A 216 11.16 0.99 -20.98
N HIS A 217 12.01 0.38 -20.16
CA HIS A 217 13.42 0.27 -20.47
C HIS A 217 13.67 -0.53 -21.75
N GLU A 218 13.03 -1.67 -21.89
CA GLU A 218 13.12 -2.54 -23.07
C GLU A 218 12.66 -1.81 -24.34
N PHE A 219 11.53 -1.11 -24.28
CA PHE A 219 11.01 -0.33 -25.41
C PHE A 219 11.98 0.75 -25.86
N LEU A 220 12.61 1.47 -24.91
CA LEU A 220 13.51 2.59 -25.23
C LEU A 220 14.93 2.16 -25.64
N THR A 221 15.39 0.98 -25.18
CA THR A 221 16.79 0.56 -25.36
C THR A 221 16.95 -0.73 -26.15
N GLY A 222 15.89 -1.48 -26.36
CA GLY A 222 15.92 -2.83 -26.94
C GLY A 222 16.46 -3.91 -25.99
N LYS A 223 16.69 -3.60 -24.70
CA LYS A 223 17.26 -4.52 -23.70
C LYS A 223 16.27 -4.78 -22.57
N HIS A 224 15.93 -6.04 -22.38
CA HIS A 224 15.15 -6.46 -21.22
C HIS A 224 16.03 -6.56 -19.98
N LEU A 225 15.64 -5.92 -18.89
CA LEU A 225 16.28 -5.97 -17.57
C LEU A 225 15.20 -6.10 -16.48
N GLU A 226 15.56 -6.76 -15.39
CA GLU A 226 14.73 -6.79 -14.19
C GLU A 226 14.60 -5.39 -13.54
N PRO A 227 13.49 -5.08 -12.84
CA PRO A 227 13.24 -3.73 -12.31
C PRO A 227 14.39 -3.14 -11.50
N ALA A 228 15.03 -3.94 -10.66
CA ALA A 228 16.18 -3.49 -9.85
C ALA A 228 17.38 -3.10 -10.74
N GLN A 229 17.65 -3.88 -11.78
CA GLN A 229 18.72 -3.59 -12.74
C GLN A 229 18.42 -2.35 -13.59
N VAL A 230 17.13 -2.13 -13.93
CA VAL A 230 16.71 -0.91 -14.64
C VAL A 230 17.00 0.33 -13.81
N ALA A 231 16.69 0.30 -12.51
CA ALA A 231 16.96 1.43 -11.60
C ALA A 231 18.46 1.78 -11.57
N GLU A 232 19.36 0.80 -11.59
CA GLU A 232 20.81 1.03 -11.67
C GLU A 232 21.24 1.68 -13.00
N GLN A 233 20.39 1.59 -14.03
CA GLN A 233 20.69 2.19 -15.34
C GLN A 233 20.15 3.62 -15.52
N PHE A 234 19.41 4.19 -14.59
CA PHE A 234 18.85 5.54 -14.70
C PHE A 234 19.90 6.60 -15.07
N PRO A 235 21.12 6.61 -14.50
CA PRO A 235 22.14 7.59 -14.90
C PRO A 235 22.60 7.48 -16.36
N ARG A 236 22.52 6.27 -16.95
CA ARG A 236 22.92 5.99 -18.34
C ARG A 236 21.75 6.12 -19.32
N HIS A 237 20.53 5.93 -18.83
CA HIS A 237 19.30 5.95 -19.60
C HIS A 237 18.26 6.90 -18.97
N PRO A 238 18.52 8.22 -18.95
CA PRO A 238 17.63 9.20 -18.32
C PRO A 238 16.23 9.22 -18.94
N GLY A 239 16.08 8.80 -20.18
CA GLY A 239 14.77 8.64 -20.83
C GLY A 239 13.89 7.59 -20.15
N THR A 240 14.47 6.51 -19.64
CA THR A 240 13.72 5.49 -18.88
C THR A 240 13.16 6.07 -17.59
N LEU A 241 13.99 6.82 -16.84
CA LEU A 241 13.54 7.49 -15.61
C LEU A 241 12.45 8.53 -15.90
N SER A 242 12.66 9.38 -16.92
CA SER A 242 11.68 10.40 -17.32
C SER A 242 10.32 9.80 -17.71
N TRP A 243 10.30 8.68 -18.45
CA TRP A 243 9.07 8.01 -18.83
C TRP A 243 8.39 7.36 -17.65
N ALA A 244 9.12 6.65 -16.79
CA ALA A 244 8.60 6.06 -15.58
C ALA A 244 7.99 7.11 -14.65
N ALA A 245 8.68 8.22 -14.45
CA ALA A 245 8.23 9.37 -13.67
C ALA A 245 6.96 9.99 -14.25
N ARG A 246 6.94 10.25 -15.56
CA ARG A 246 5.78 10.81 -16.25
C ARG A 246 4.54 9.92 -16.11
N PHE A 247 4.67 8.64 -16.38
CA PHE A 247 3.54 7.71 -16.29
C PHE A 247 3.04 7.52 -14.85
N TYR A 248 3.95 7.54 -13.87
CA TYR A 248 3.54 7.50 -12.47
C TYR A 248 2.83 8.80 -12.05
N GLY A 249 3.32 9.95 -12.54
CA GLY A 249 2.66 11.26 -12.35
C GLY A 249 1.24 11.25 -12.91
N ARG A 250 1.03 10.73 -14.14
CA ARG A 250 -0.28 10.59 -14.78
C ARG A 250 -1.22 9.70 -13.98
N ALA A 251 -0.77 8.51 -13.61
CA ALA A 251 -1.57 7.60 -12.79
C ALA A 251 -1.96 8.21 -11.43
N SER A 252 -1.05 8.99 -10.85
CA SER A 252 -1.26 9.71 -9.58
C SER A 252 -2.27 10.85 -9.74
N ARG A 253 -2.15 11.66 -10.80
CA ARG A 253 -3.11 12.71 -11.15
C ARG A 253 -4.50 12.16 -11.35
N ASP A 254 -4.63 11.16 -12.22
CA ASP A 254 -5.92 10.59 -12.57
C ASP A 254 -6.62 10.05 -11.33
N PHE A 255 -5.88 9.33 -10.49
CA PHE A 255 -6.46 8.80 -9.26
C PHE A 255 -6.76 9.87 -8.20
N ALA A 256 -5.96 10.92 -8.11
CA ALA A 256 -6.24 12.06 -7.23
C ALA A 256 -7.53 12.78 -7.62
N LEU A 257 -7.80 12.90 -8.93
CA LEU A 257 -9.04 13.48 -9.46
C LEU A 257 -10.23 12.53 -9.28
N ASP A 258 -10.09 11.23 -9.56
CA ASP A 258 -11.15 10.23 -9.36
C ASP A 258 -11.63 10.20 -7.89
N ALA A 259 -10.69 10.32 -6.95
CA ALA A 259 -10.97 10.31 -5.53
C ALA A 259 -11.35 11.69 -4.97
N LEU A 260 -11.08 12.77 -5.71
CA LEU A 260 -11.07 14.16 -5.20
C LEU A 260 -10.38 14.21 -3.83
N SER A 261 -9.12 13.73 -3.77
CA SER A 261 -8.39 13.47 -2.53
C SER A 261 -7.81 14.74 -1.90
N LEU A 262 -8.67 15.70 -1.55
CA LEU A 262 -8.26 17.00 -0.99
C LEU A 262 -7.54 16.89 0.36
N GLY A 263 -7.64 15.76 1.05
CA GLY A 263 -6.85 15.43 2.24
C GLY A 263 -5.41 15.01 1.94
N GLY A 264 -5.06 14.82 0.65
CA GLY A 264 -3.72 14.48 0.19
C GLY A 264 -3.65 13.17 -0.60
N LEU A 265 -2.60 13.04 -1.40
CA LEU A 265 -2.24 11.81 -2.11
C LEU A 265 -0.97 11.21 -1.51
N TYR A 266 -1.02 9.93 -1.15
CA TYR A 266 0.12 9.18 -0.65
C TYR A 266 0.63 8.20 -1.69
N LEU A 267 1.92 8.28 -1.97
CA LEU A 267 2.64 7.32 -2.81
C LEU A 267 3.23 6.25 -1.90
N ALA A 268 2.90 4.99 -2.15
CA ALA A 268 3.35 3.84 -1.37
C ALA A 268 3.96 2.77 -2.28
N GLY A 269 4.35 1.65 -1.71
CA GLY A 269 4.87 0.50 -2.44
C GLY A 269 6.35 0.57 -2.74
N GLY A 270 6.90 -0.61 -3.02
CA GLY A 270 8.35 -0.79 -3.08
C GLY A 270 9.03 -0.13 -4.28
N LEU A 271 8.33 0.22 -5.35
CA LEU A 271 8.94 0.86 -6.51
C LEU A 271 9.42 2.27 -6.14
N ALA A 272 8.54 3.15 -5.69
CA ALA A 272 8.89 4.52 -5.31
C ALA A 272 9.71 4.58 -4.02
N ALA A 273 9.43 3.73 -3.04
CA ALA A 273 10.18 3.71 -1.78
C ALA A 273 11.67 3.40 -1.97
N ARG A 274 12.01 2.53 -2.93
CA ARG A 274 13.40 2.16 -3.27
C ARG A 274 14.03 3.05 -4.31
N ASN A 275 13.23 3.66 -5.18
CA ASN A 275 13.69 4.52 -6.28
C ASN A 275 12.95 5.87 -6.21
N PRO A 276 13.20 6.68 -5.16
CA PRO A 276 12.48 7.94 -4.96
C PRO A 276 12.70 8.94 -6.09
N GLU A 277 13.81 8.80 -6.83
CA GLU A 277 14.10 9.62 -8.01
C GLU A 277 12.99 9.57 -9.06
N ILE A 278 12.17 8.51 -9.12
CA ILE A 278 11.03 8.42 -10.04
C ILE A 278 9.98 9.49 -9.68
N VAL A 279 9.65 9.63 -8.41
CA VAL A 279 8.60 10.55 -7.96
C VAL A 279 9.11 11.94 -7.65
N LEU A 280 10.43 12.09 -7.45
CA LEU A 280 11.11 13.38 -7.30
C LEU A 280 11.47 14.02 -8.65
N HIS A 281 11.37 13.28 -9.76
CA HIS A 281 11.70 13.77 -11.10
C HIS A 281 10.71 14.85 -11.57
N GLU A 282 11.23 15.86 -12.29
CA GLU A 282 10.39 16.93 -12.84
C GLU A 282 9.25 16.43 -13.73
N SER A 283 9.48 15.33 -14.47
CA SER A 283 8.44 14.73 -15.32
C SER A 283 7.25 14.18 -14.52
N PHE A 284 7.46 13.70 -13.28
CA PHE A 284 6.37 13.33 -12.39
C PHE A 284 5.53 14.55 -12.02
N ARG A 285 6.19 15.62 -11.55
CA ARG A 285 5.52 16.85 -11.15
C ARG A 285 4.74 17.49 -12.30
N ASN A 286 5.40 17.61 -13.46
CA ASN A 286 4.80 18.26 -14.63
C ASN A 286 3.54 17.50 -15.09
N GLU A 287 3.63 16.17 -15.16
CA GLU A 287 2.49 15.33 -15.56
C GLU A 287 1.37 15.31 -14.50
N PHE A 288 1.74 15.31 -13.21
CA PHE A 288 0.75 15.37 -12.13
C PHE A 288 -0.06 16.66 -12.16
N LEU A 289 0.56 17.78 -12.47
CA LEU A 289 -0.08 19.09 -12.52
C LEU A 289 -0.76 19.41 -13.86
N ASP A 290 -0.54 18.57 -14.89
CA ASP A 290 -1.03 18.78 -16.24
C ASP A 290 -2.53 18.45 -16.36
N SER A 291 -3.37 19.48 -16.31
CA SER A 291 -4.80 19.38 -16.53
C SER A 291 -5.35 20.70 -17.04
N ASP A 292 -6.07 20.68 -18.15
CA ASP A 292 -6.66 21.85 -18.76
C ASP A 292 -7.64 22.59 -17.84
N THR A 293 -8.38 21.84 -17.04
CA THR A 293 -9.47 22.39 -16.21
C THR A 293 -9.21 22.28 -14.70
N MET A 294 -8.44 21.28 -14.24
CA MET A 294 -8.28 20.95 -12.81
C MET A 294 -6.89 21.24 -12.26
N SER A 295 -6.01 21.88 -13.03
CA SER A 295 -4.66 22.25 -12.58
C SER A 295 -4.66 23.05 -11.27
N HIS A 296 -5.65 23.91 -11.05
CA HIS A 296 -5.81 24.70 -9.84
C HIS A 296 -6.14 23.85 -8.59
N VAL A 297 -6.82 22.70 -8.74
CA VAL A 297 -7.08 21.74 -7.68
C VAL A 297 -5.81 20.94 -7.40
N LEU A 298 -5.18 20.40 -8.44
CA LEU A 298 -3.96 19.59 -8.34
C LEU A 298 -2.79 20.38 -7.73
N ALA A 299 -2.66 21.66 -8.02
CA ALA A 299 -1.63 22.53 -7.45
C ALA A 299 -1.77 22.76 -5.94
N ARG A 300 -2.94 22.49 -5.36
CA ARG A 300 -3.19 22.59 -3.92
C ARG A 300 -3.06 21.25 -3.18
N LEU A 301 -3.05 20.14 -3.91
CA LEU A 301 -2.99 18.80 -3.35
C LEU A 301 -1.57 18.47 -2.88
N PRO A 302 -1.35 18.19 -1.58
CA PRO A 302 -0.07 17.69 -1.14
C PRO A 302 0.11 16.24 -1.59
N VAL A 303 1.33 15.92 -2.04
CA VAL A 303 1.70 14.55 -2.40
C VAL A 303 2.82 14.10 -1.48
N PHE A 304 2.65 12.95 -0.84
CA PHE A 304 3.57 12.39 0.13
C PHE A 304 4.10 11.03 -0.33
N LEU A 305 5.34 10.71 0.02
CA LEU A 305 5.96 9.40 -0.18
C LEU A 305 6.15 8.67 1.15
N ILE A 306 5.55 7.50 1.29
CA ILE A 306 5.80 6.58 2.41
C ILE A 306 6.98 5.69 2.03
N ARG A 307 8.13 5.87 2.70
CA ARG A 307 9.33 5.05 2.46
C ARG A 307 9.42 3.82 3.36
N ASP A 308 8.70 3.80 4.48
CA ASP A 308 8.75 2.69 5.42
C ASP A 308 8.12 1.43 4.80
N GLN A 309 8.91 0.37 4.67
CA GLN A 309 8.46 -0.90 4.12
C GLN A 309 7.52 -1.67 5.06
N ASN A 310 7.36 -1.21 6.31
CA ASN A 310 6.40 -1.77 7.27
C ASN A 310 5.03 -1.05 7.23
N SER A 311 4.78 -0.22 6.22
CA SER A 311 3.51 0.52 6.09
C SER A 311 2.28 -0.38 6.17
N GLY A 312 2.30 -1.57 5.55
CA GLY A 312 1.22 -2.55 5.67
C GLY A 312 0.96 -2.98 7.12
N LEU A 313 2.01 -3.16 7.94
CA LEU A 313 1.89 -3.49 9.37
C LEU A 313 1.25 -2.35 10.17
N TRP A 314 1.70 -1.11 9.95
CA TRP A 314 1.14 0.06 10.59
C TRP A 314 -0.34 0.26 10.25
N GLY A 315 -0.70 0.03 9.00
CA GLY A 315 -2.09 0.13 8.55
C GLY A 315 -2.97 -0.97 9.11
N ALA A 316 -2.50 -2.21 9.13
CA ALA A 316 -3.21 -3.34 9.75
C ALA A 316 -3.42 -3.10 11.25
N ALA A 317 -2.38 -2.61 11.96
CA ALA A 317 -2.47 -2.24 13.36
C ALA A 317 -3.45 -1.07 13.58
N ARG A 318 -3.44 -0.04 12.73
CA ARG A 318 -4.35 1.11 12.84
C ARG A 318 -5.82 0.70 12.67
N LYS A 319 -6.11 -0.16 11.68
CA LYS A 319 -7.47 -0.71 11.50
C LYS A 319 -7.88 -1.57 12.68
N ALA A 320 -6.97 -2.39 13.21
CA ALA A 320 -7.24 -3.21 14.39
C ALA A 320 -7.51 -2.34 15.63
N ALA A 321 -6.72 -1.29 15.87
CA ALA A 321 -6.93 -0.35 16.96
C ALA A 321 -8.30 0.37 16.86
N GLN A 322 -8.70 0.80 15.65
CA GLN A 322 -10.03 1.37 15.42
C GLN A 322 -11.13 0.37 15.79
N ALA A 323 -11.02 -0.90 15.37
CA ALA A 323 -11.99 -1.93 15.68
C ALA A 323 -12.06 -2.29 17.19
N LEU A 324 -10.99 -2.05 17.95
CA LEU A 324 -11.02 -2.15 19.43
C LEU A 324 -11.82 -1.01 20.06
N ALA A 325 -11.70 0.21 19.55
CA ALA A 325 -12.43 1.38 20.04
C ALA A 325 -13.93 1.26 19.77
N ASP A 326 -14.33 0.77 18.59
CA ASP A 326 -15.73 0.60 18.18
C ASP A 326 -16.53 -0.37 19.08
N VAL A 327 -15.89 -1.20 19.89
CA VAL A 327 -16.54 -2.16 20.81
C VAL A 327 -16.70 -1.57 22.21
N LEU A 328 -15.99 -0.50 22.52
CA LEU A 328 -16.00 0.15 23.84
C LEU A 328 -16.91 1.39 23.87
N SER A 329 -17.35 1.86 22.70
CA SER A 329 -18.36 2.89 22.50
C SER A 329 -19.76 2.27 22.37
#